data_b8d6a1945cb813a259a3493a0ecfd0e0
#
_entry.id   b8d6a1945cb813a259a3493a0ecfd0e0
#
_cell.length_a   1.000
_cell.length_b   1.000
_cell.length_c   1.000
_cell.angle_alpha   90.00
_cell.angle_beta   90.00
_cell.angle_gamma   90.00
#
_symmetry.space_group_name_H-M   'P 1'
#
loop_
_entity.id
_entity.type
_entity.pdbx_description
1 polymer ?
#
loop_
_entity_poly.entity_id
_entity_poly.type
_entity_poly.pdbx_seq_one_letter_code
_entity_poly.pdbx_strand_id
1 'polypeptide(L)'
;MGSVEELVAAVDAAFVEAGRGLPGWPDPHPDRMPLEEEYSRVTNPQRWEILAVRAEAWFKALTDAGLAEIELEAEVVWQEPPRIPAARTIRAVPRAPGATPLVVAMTGFEEVEWPGVAIGAGDPAAVLEVIPDCACDACDSGSQDALDVLDEYVLCVVTGEYRKLWRGRREITVYSDDHMSWSGFERRRVNLTRLLPGRFVGVPTAATSEMATDGYYTLQAIDNQGKPRWLNVIRRATAFKLGNSGSRRKQRKKERKKVERALASPRRWHQIHGSPWFNGGRPDASEGRR
;
A
#
# COMPACT_ATOMS: atom_id res chain seq x y z
N MET A 1 11.19 8.42 27.62
CA MET A 1 11.14 8.66 26.18
C MET A 1 9.80 9.29 25.89
N GLY A 2 9.76 10.54 25.45
CA GLY A 2 8.54 11.37 25.40
C GLY A 2 8.17 11.89 24.02
N SER A 3 9.05 11.76 23.02
CA SER A 3 8.79 12.28 21.69
C SER A 3 9.10 11.28 20.56
N VAL A 4 8.55 11.53 19.38
CA VAL A 4 8.83 10.74 18.16
C VAL A 4 10.31 10.84 17.79
N GLU A 5 10.87 12.02 17.90
CA GLU A 5 12.28 12.30 17.58
C GLU A 5 13.25 11.49 18.46
N GLU A 6 12.95 11.38 19.76
CA GLU A 6 13.74 10.55 20.67
C GLU A 6 13.67 9.06 20.29
N LEU A 7 12.47 8.58 19.90
CA LEU A 7 12.28 7.20 19.48
C LEU A 7 13.03 6.92 18.18
N VAL A 8 12.90 7.79 17.16
CA VAL A 8 13.63 7.65 15.89
C VAL A 8 15.15 7.66 16.12
N ALA A 9 15.65 8.56 16.98
CA ALA A 9 17.08 8.58 17.31
C ALA A 9 17.54 7.26 17.98
N ALA A 10 16.70 6.65 18.81
CA ALA A 10 17.00 5.34 19.40
C ALA A 10 17.02 4.22 18.36
N VAL A 11 16.10 4.25 17.39
CA VAL A 11 16.08 3.33 16.24
C VAL A 11 17.34 3.49 15.41
N ASP A 12 17.75 4.73 15.11
CA ASP A 12 18.96 5.01 14.34
C ASP A 12 20.22 4.47 15.06
N ALA A 13 20.32 4.68 16.36
CA ALA A 13 21.43 4.15 17.15
C ALA A 13 21.45 2.61 17.13
N ALA A 14 20.31 1.96 17.31
CA ALA A 14 20.20 0.51 17.27
C ALA A 14 20.52 -0.04 15.87
N PHE A 15 20.07 0.65 14.83
CA PHE A 15 20.33 0.27 13.45
C PHE A 15 21.82 0.38 13.08
N VAL A 16 22.50 1.46 13.48
CA VAL A 16 23.95 1.61 13.28
C VAL A 16 24.72 0.50 13.97
N GLU A 17 24.31 0.08 15.15
CA GLU A 17 24.94 -1.01 15.88
C GLU A 17 24.74 -2.36 15.17
N ALA A 18 23.50 -2.70 14.83
CA ALA A 18 23.14 -4.00 14.24
C ALA A 18 23.55 -4.11 12.77
N GLY A 19 23.48 -3.02 12.02
CA GLY A 19 23.75 -2.95 10.58
C GLY A 19 25.23 -2.82 10.21
N ARG A 20 26.16 -3.02 11.17
CA ARG A 20 27.59 -2.99 10.88
C ARG A 20 27.96 -4.01 9.81
N GLY A 21 28.38 -3.50 8.63
CA GLY A 21 28.76 -4.33 7.49
C GLY A 21 27.66 -4.48 6.42
N LEU A 22 26.49 -3.88 6.59
CA LEU A 22 25.50 -3.75 5.55
C LEU A 22 25.61 -2.37 4.89
N PRO A 23 26.25 -2.26 3.71
CA PRO A 23 26.38 -0.97 3.04
C PRO A 23 25.03 -0.52 2.50
N GLY A 24 24.67 0.75 2.74
CA GLY A 24 23.64 1.39 1.97
C GLY A 24 24.07 1.57 0.51
N TRP A 25 23.09 1.78 -0.37
CA TRP A 25 23.33 2.07 -1.78
C TRP A 25 22.51 3.28 -2.24
N PRO A 26 23.02 4.08 -3.19
CA PRO A 26 22.29 5.21 -3.74
C PRO A 26 21.21 4.74 -4.72
N ASP A 27 20.29 5.65 -5.05
CA ASP A 27 19.39 5.47 -6.20
C ASP A 27 20.23 5.21 -7.47
N PRO A 28 20.00 4.08 -8.16
CA PRO A 28 20.73 3.78 -9.41
C PRO A 28 20.25 4.61 -10.62
N HIS A 29 19.16 5.38 -10.47
CA HIS A 29 18.50 6.10 -11.56
C HIS A 29 18.24 7.58 -11.28
N PRO A 30 19.12 8.34 -10.58
CA PRO A 30 18.79 9.69 -10.09
C PRO A 30 18.45 10.66 -11.22
N ASP A 31 19.02 10.46 -12.42
CA ASP A 31 18.90 11.36 -13.56
C ASP A 31 18.45 10.68 -14.87
N ARG A 32 18.02 9.41 -14.81
CA ARG A 32 17.60 8.65 -15.99
C ARG A 32 16.39 7.77 -15.74
N MET A 33 15.65 7.45 -16.77
CA MET A 33 14.65 6.39 -16.71
C MET A 33 15.35 5.01 -16.71
N PRO A 34 14.80 4.01 -15.97
CA PRO A 34 15.26 2.64 -16.06
C PRO A 34 15.19 2.09 -17.48
N LEU A 35 16.10 1.20 -17.83
CA LEU A 35 16.09 0.47 -19.11
C LEU A 35 15.13 -0.73 -19.03
N GLU A 36 14.64 -1.21 -20.18
CA GLU A 36 13.67 -2.32 -20.23
C GLU A 36 14.22 -3.60 -19.60
N GLU A 37 15.51 -3.90 -19.79
CA GLU A 37 16.15 -5.08 -19.20
C GLU A 37 16.31 -5.01 -17.68
N GLU A 38 16.19 -3.82 -17.07
CA GLU A 38 16.28 -3.63 -15.62
C GLU A 38 15.00 -4.08 -14.89
N TYR A 39 13.84 -4.14 -15.60
CA TYR A 39 12.58 -4.60 -15.03
C TYR A 39 12.50 -6.11 -14.73
N SER A 40 13.42 -6.90 -15.28
CA SER A 40 13.47 -8.35 -15.06
C SER A 40 14.76 -8.82 -14.38
N ARG A 41 15.60 -7.88 -13.96
CA ARG A 41 16.90 -8.16 -13.34
C ARG A 41 16.89 -7.75 -11.88
N VAL A 42 17.43 -8.62 -11.02
CA VAL A 42 17.66 -8.34 -9.61
C VAL A 42 19.16 -8.43 -9.35
N THR A 43 19.81 -7.30 -9.19
CA THR A 43 21.24 -7.24 -8.89
C THR A 43 21.44 -7.18 -7.38
N ASN A 44 22.34 -8.05 -6.86
CA ASN A 44 22.70 -8.04 -5.44
C ASN A 44 21.47 -8.17 -4.50
N PRO A 45 20.66 -9.23 -4.58
CA PRO A 45 19.43 -9.33 -3.77
C PRO A 45 19.71 -9.27 -2.26
N GLN A 46 20.91 -9.66 -1.79
CA GLN A 46 21.32 -9.63 -0.39
C GLN A 46 21.24 -8.23 0.24
N ARG A 47 21.39 -7.17 -0.55
CA ARG A 47 21.31 -5.79 -0.04
C ARG A 47 20.00 -5.50 0.69
N TRP A 48 18.90 -6.16 0.32
CA TRP A 48 17.60 -5.97 0.92
C TRP A 48 17.48 -6.50 2.37
N GLU A 49 18.48 -7.27 2.88
CA GLU A 49 18.56 -7.66 4.29
C GLU A 49 18.58 -6.46 5.25
N ILE A 50 19.00 -5.31 4.75
CA ILE A 50 18.99 -4.05 5.50
C ILE A 50 17.61 -3.70 6.07
N LEU A 51 16.52 -4.10 5.38
CA LEU A 51 15.15 -3.88 5.84
C LEU A 51 14.81 -4.69 7.08
N ALA A 52 15.23 -5.95 7.15
CA ALA A 52 15.03 -6.78 8.34
C ALA A 52 15.80 -6.21 9.55
N VAL A 53 17.04 -5.76 9.33
CA VAL A 53 17.85 -5.13 10.37
C VAL A 53 17.22 -3.81 10.87
N ARG A 54 16.65 -3.00 9.96
CA ARG A 54 15.93 -1.78 10.35
C ARG A 54 14.67 -2.10 11.15
N ALA A 55 13.91 -3.11 10.75
CA ALA A 55 12.74 -3.56 11.49
C ALA A 55 13.10 -4.07 12.88
N GLU A 56 14.18 -4.83 13.01
CA GLU A 56 14.69 -5.30 14.33
C GLU A 56 15.15 -4.13 15.21
N ALA A 57 15.77 -3.10 14.63
CA ALA A 57 16.11 -1.88 15.34
C ALA A 57 14.88 -1.16 15.91
N TRP A 58 13.78 -1.13 15.15
CA TRP A 58 12.49 -0.63 15.63
C TRP A 58 11.99 -1.43 16.84
N PHE A 59 11.95 -2.75 16.75
CA PHE A 59 11.50 -3.59 17.87
C PHE A 59 12.38 -3.42 19.11
N LYS A 60 13.69 -3.31 18.93
CA LYS A 60 14.61 -3.03 20.03
C LYS A 60 14.31 -1.69 20.68
N ALA A 61 14.17 -0.63 19.91
CA ALA A 61 13.89 0.72 20.43
C ALA A 61 12.54 0.78 21.16
N LEU A 62 11.49 0.13 20.61
CA LEU A 62 10.18 0.05 21.25
C LEU A 62 10.22 -0.70 22.59
N THR A 63 11.00 -1.77 22.66
CA THR A 63 11.22 -2.55 23.91
C THR A 63 11.98 -1.73 24.93
N ASP A 64 13.11 -1.14 24.55
CA ASP A 64 13.98 -0.36 25.44
C ASP A 64 13.25 0.88 25.99
N ALA A 65 12.36 1.45 25.18
CA ALA A 65 11.47 2.54 25.59
C ALA A 65 10.32 2.08 26.51
N GLY A 66 10.12 0.78 26.69
CA GLY A 66 9.01 0.23 27.47
C GLY A 66 7.63 0.46 26.81
N LEU A 67 7.57 0.68 25.50
CA LEU A 67 6.34 0.97 24.76
C LEU A 67 5.57 -0.30 24.36
N ALA A 68 6.28 -1.41 24.14
CA ALA A 68 5.69 -2.66 23.69
C ALA A 68 6.37 -3.89 24.32
N GLU A 69 5.65 -5.01 24.27
CA GLU A 69 6.18 -6.36 24.44
C GLU A 69 6.34 -6.99 23.06
N ILE A 70 7.47 -7.68 22.85
CA ILE A 70 7.81 -8.25 21.55
C ILE A 70 7.58 -9.76 21.58
N GLU A 71 6.77 -10.25 20.68
CA GLU A 71 6.55 -11.66 20.41
C GLU A 71 7.34 -12.04 19.17
N LEU A 72 8.39 -12.81 19.37
CA LEU A 72 9.17 -13.43 18.29
C LEU A 72 8.41 -14.67 17.79
N GLU A 73 8.52 -14.99 16.51
CA GLU A 73 7.85 -16.14 15.90
C GLU A 73 6.31 -16.09 16.13
N ALA A 74 5.73 -14.90 16.04
CA ALA A 74 4.31 -14.71 16.32
C ALA A 74 3.41 -15.41 15.29
N GLU A 75 2.42 -16.19 15.77
CA GLU A 75 1.33 -16.68 14.93
C GLU A 75 0.35 -15.54 14.67
N VAL A 76 0.36 -15.01 13.45
CA VAL A 76 -0.45 -13.85 13.05
C VAL A 76 -1.57 -14.25 12.11
N VAL A 77 -2.79 -13.89 12.47
CA VAL A 77 -3.94 -13.98 11.57
C VAL A 77 -3.98 -12.73 10.73
N TRP A 78 -3.79 -12.87 9.42
CA TRP A 78 -3.87 -11.77 8.48
C TRP A 78 -5.29 -11.62 7.92
N GLN A 79 -5.78 -10.40 7.72
CA GLN A 79 -7.03 -10.15 6.99
C GLN A 79 -6.93 -10.62 5.54
N GLU A 80 -5.80 -10.30 4.90
CA GLU A 80 -5.34 -10.85 3.64
C GLU A 80 -3.84 -11.13 3.81
N PRO A 81 -3.36 -12.33 3.49
CA PRO A 81 -1.94 -12.66 3.67
C PRO A 81 -1.07 -11.73 2.81
N PRO A 82 0.12 -11.34 3.30
CA PRO A 82 1.07 -10.60 2.50
C PRO A 82 1.46 -11.41 1.24
N ARG A 83 1.83 -10.71 0.17
CA ARG A 83 2.21 -11.35 -1.10
C ARG A 83 3.55 -12.09 -1.04
N ILE A 84 4.33 -11.83 0.00
CA ILE A 84 5.61 -12.48 0.23
C ILE A 84 5.43 -13.60 1.26
N PRO A 85 6.08 -14.77 1.09
CA PRO A 85 6.11 -15.80 2.12
C PRO A 85 6.90 -15.29 3.31
N ALA A 86 6.37 -15.46 4.52
CA ALA A 86 7.05 -15.08 5.75
C ALA A 86 7.87 -16.26 6.28
N ALA A 87 9.19 -16.08 6.39
CA ALA A 87 10.05 -17.01 7.13
C ALA A 87 9.94 -16.77 8.63
N ARG A 88 9.76 -15.50 9.03
CA ARG A 88 9.68 -15.09 10.42
C ARG A 88 8.71 -13.93 10.58
N THR A 89 7.89 -13.96 11.62
CA THR A 89 6.96 -12.87 11.94
C THR A 89 7.17 -12.40 13.38
N ILE A 90 7.30 -11.10 13.55
CA ILE A 90 7.46 -10.45 14.84
C ILE A 90 6.25 -9.56 15.07
N ARG A 91 5.68 -9.62 16.29
CA ARG A 91 4.59 -8.75 16.71
C ARG A 91 5.02 -7.91 17.91
N ALA A 92 4.84 -6.61 17.82
CA ALA A 92 4.93 -5.71 18.95
C ALA A 92 3.53 -5.42 19.49
N VAL A 93 3.31 -5.84 20.73
CA VAL A 93 2.06 -5.62 21.47
C VAL A 93 2.22 -4.36 22.31
N PRO A 94 1.53 -3.25 21.99
CA PRO A 94 1.69 -2.00 22.71
C PRO A 94 1.17 -2.09 24.15
N ARG A 95 1.84 -1.43 25.10
CA ARG A 95 1.39 -1.32 26.49
C ARG A 95 0.31 -0.25 26.67
N ALA A 96 0.22 0.70 25.74
CA ALA A 96 -0.78 1.76 25.80
C ALA A 96 -2.18 1.17 25.52
N PRO A 97 -3.19 1.43 26.38
CA PRO A 97 -4.55 0.92 26.18
C PRO A 97 -5.16 1.43 24.88
N GLY A 98 -5.73 0.50 24.10
CA GLY A 98 -6.39 0.81 22.84
C GLY A 98 -5.44 1.11 21.67
N ALA A 99 -4.13 0.96 21.86
CA ALA A 99 -3.17 1.06 20.78
C ALA A 99 -3.20 -0.20 19.88
N THR A 100 -2.89 -0.02 18.61
CA THR A 100 -2.93 -1.10 17.60
C THR A 100 -1.59 -1.85 17.58
N PRO A 101 -1.57 -3.19 17.65
CA PRO A 101 -0.33 -3.96 17.50
C PRO A 101 0.33 -3.72 16.13
N LEU A 102 1.66 -3.69 16.11
CA LEU A 102 2.47 -3.66 14.91
C LEU A 102 2.95 -5.08 14.61
N VAL A 103 2.91 -5.46 13.35
CA VAL A 103 3.39 -6.77 12.87
C VAL A 103 4.38 -6.53 11.74
N VAL A 104 5.50 -7.25 11.77
CA VAL A 104 6.42 -7.31 10.63
C VAL A 104 6.72 -8.77 10.31
N ALA A 105 6.38 -9.17 9.09
CA ALA A 105 6.75 -10.44 8.52
C ALA A 105 8.00 -10.24 7.66
N MET A 106 9.01 -11.09 7.86
CA MET A 106 10.30 -11.03 7.17
C MET A 106 10.46 -12.25 6.30
N THR A 107 10.96 -12.07 5.09
CA THR A 107 11.37 -13.16 4.20
C THR A 107 12.87 -13.36 4.26
N GLY A 108 13.33 -14.58 3.99
CA GLY A 108 14.74 -14.90 3.82
C GLY A 108 15.02 -15.45 2.43
N PHE A 109 16.29 -15.73 2.13
CA PHE A 109 16.72 -16.31 0.84
C PHE A 109 16.24 -17.74 0.61
N GLU A 110 15.88 -18.46 1.67
CA GLU A 110 15.40 -19.83 1.54
C GLU A 110 14.00 -19.89 0.90
N GLU A 111 13.22 -18.81 1.02
CA GLU A 111 11.83 -18.75 0.56
C GLU A 111 11.65 -18.00 -0.75
N VAL A 112 12.51 -17.02 -1.02
CA VAL A 112 12.39 -16.11 -2.18
C VAL A 112 13.74 -15.71 -2.75
N GLU A 113 13.75 -15.19 -3.97
CA GLU A 113 14.95 -14.72 -4.64
C GLU A 113 15.58 -13.47 -3.99
N TRP A 114 14.81 -12.75 -3.19
CA TRP A 114 15.28 -11.58 -2.44
C TRP A 114 14.57 -11.45 -1.09
N PRO A 115 15.28 -11.02 -0.03
CA PRO A 115 14.67 -10.75 1.27
C PRO A 115 13.82 -9.48 1.23
N GLY A 116 12.84 -9.41 2.10
CA GLY A 116 11.96 -8.27 2.23
C GLY A 116 11.16 -8.29 3.52
N VAL A 117 10.34 -7.27 3.72
CA VAL A 117 9.46 -7.16 4.88
C VAL A 117 8.04 -6.81 4.46
N ALA A 118 7.07 -7.38 5.15
CA ALA A 118 5.68 -6.92 5.09
C ALA A 118 5.31 -6.32 6.43
N ILE A 119 4.87 -5.07 6.42
CA ILE A 119 4.42 -4.34 7.60
C ILE A 119 2.92 -4.48 7.72
N GLY A 120 2.43 -4.75 8.90
CA GLY A 120 1.01 -4.90 9.19
C GLY A 120 0.61 -4.30 10.52
N ALA A 121 -0.68 -4.09 10.70
CA ALA A 121 -1.23 -3.56 11.93
C ALA A 121 -2.57 -4.20 12.31
N GLY A 122 -2.79 -4.38 13.61
CA GLY A 122 -4.02 -4.92 14.17
C GLY A 122 -4.00 -6.41 14.44
N ASP A 123 -5.13 -6.91 14.92
CA ASP A 123 -5.38 -8.33 15.14
C ASP A 123 -6.89 -8.62 14.87
N PRO A 124 -7.22 -9.26 13.73
CA PRO A 124 -6.37 -9.72 12.63
C PRO A 124 -5.59 -8.59 11.95
N ALA A 125 -4.33 -8.88 11.56
CA ALA A 125 -3.44 -7.88 10.98
C ALA A 125 -3.86 -7.50 9.54
N ALA A 126 -3.91 -6.21 9.27
CA ALA A 126 -4.03 -5.70 7.92
C ALA A 126 -2.63 -5.40 7.37
N VAL A 127 -2.31 -5.83 6.16
CA VAL A 127 -1.07 -5.45 5.47
C VAL A 127 -1.12 -3.97 5.14
N LEU A 128 -0.10 -3.23 5.53
CA LEU A 128 0.08 -1.82 5.20
C LEU A 128 0.95 -1.67 3.96
N GLU A 129 2.12 -2.33 3.99
CA GLU A 129 3.11 -2.24 2.91
C GLU A 129 3.95 -3.51 2.82
N VAL A 130 4.52 -3.75 1.65
CA VAL A 130 5.51 -4.80 1.38
C VAL A 130 6.72 -4.15 0.72
N ILE A 131 7.89 -4.29 1.33
CA ILE A 131 9.11 -3.62 0.88
C ILE A 131 10.22 -4.67 0.69
N PRO A 132 10.82 -4.73 -0.51
CA PRO A 132 10.36 -4.09 -1.74
C PRO A 132 9.09 -4.77 -2.28
N ASP A 133 8.21 -4.03 -2.95
CA ASP A 133 7.06 -4.62 -3.68
C ASP A 133 7.57 -5.49 -4.85
N CYS A 134 8.67 -5.04 -5.46
CA CYS A 134 9.47 -5.84 -6.39
C CYS A 134 10.95 -5.42 -6.23
N ALA A 135 11.87 -6.37 -6.24
CA ALA A 135 13.29 -6.11 -6.05
C ALA A 135 14.05 -5.87 -7.36
N CYS A 136 13.34 -5.69 -8.50
CA CYS A 136 14.00 -5.47 -9.78
C CYS A 136 14.79 -4.16 -9.80
N ASP A 137 15.88 -4.15 -10.53
CA ASP A 137 16.79 -2.99 -10.59
C ASP A 137 16.08 -1.71 -11.04
N ALA A 138 15.05 -1.84 -11.90
CA ALA A 138 14.27 -0.70 -12.38
C ALA A 138 13.42 -0.01 -11.32
N CYS A 139 12.98 -0.74 -10.29
CA CYS A 139 12.14 -0.22 -9.21
C CYS A 139 12.96 0.21 -7.98
N ASP A 140 14.28 0.04 -8.03
CA ASP A 140 15.15 0.42 -6.94
C ASP A 140 15.37 1.94 -6.91
N SER A 141 15.04 2.57 -5.80
CA SER A 141 15.23 4.00 -5.51
C SER A 141 16.33 4.24 -4.46
N GLY A 142 17.10 3.21 -4.14
CA GLY A 142 18.17 3.28 -3.14
C GLY A 142 17.71 2.86 -1.74
N SER A 143 18.71 2.52 -0.91
CA SER A 143 18.45 2.03 0.44
C SER A 143 17.74 3.04 1.35
N GLN A 144 18.06 4.33 1.20
CA GLN A 144 17.48 5.36 2.06
C GLN A 144 15.97 5.47 1.83
N ASP A 145 15.52 5.49 0.58
CA ASP A 145 14.10 5.55 0.24
C ASP A 145 13.34 4.33 0.81
N ALA A 146 13.92 3.13 0.66
CA ALA A 146 13.31 1.90 1.20
C ALA A 146 13.22 1.91 2.74
N LEU A 147 14.22 2.44 3.44
CA LEU A 147 14.23 2.60 4.89
C LEU A 147 13.23 3.67 5.35
N ASP A 148 13.14 4.79 4.64
CA ASP A 148 12.19 5.87 4.92
C ASP A 148 10.75 5.39 4.79
N VAL A 149 10.45 4.59 3.75
CA VAL A 149 9.14 3.95 3.57
C VAL A 149 8.82 3.02 4.75
N LEU A 150 9.77 2.18 5.18
CA LEU A 150 9.58 1.30 6.34
C LEU A 150 9.26 2.13 7.59
N ASP A 151 10.06 3.16 7.85
CA ASP A 151 9.90 4.02 9.01
C ASP A 151 8.56 4.76 9.00
N GLU A 152 8.09 5.26 7.85
CA GLU A 152 6.81 5.92 7.72
C GLU A 152 5.66 5.00 8.15
N TYR A 153 5.63 3.75 7.66
CA TYR A 153 4.57 2.81 8.00
C TYR A 153 4.63 2.33 9.45
N VAL A 154 5.82 2.15 10.02
CA VAL A 154 5.95 1.84 11.45
C VAL A 154 5.50 3.02 12.30
N LEU A 155 5.93 4.23 11.96
CA LEU A 155 5.55 5.44 12.67
C LEU A 155 4.04 5.67 12.66
N CYS A 156 3.36 5.47 11.52
CA CYS A 156 1.91 5.70 11.47
C CYS A 156 1.13 4.78 12.43
N VAL A 157 1.65 3.58 12.71
CA VAL A 157 1.06 2.67 13.72
C VAL A 157 1.39 3.14 15.14
N VAL A 158 2.66 3.45 15.40
CA VAL A 158 3.15 3.84 16.73
C VAL A 158 2.59 5.19 17.19
N THR A 159 2.40 6.12 16.28
CA THR A 159 1.77 7.43 16.56
C THR A 159 0.23 7.36 16.66
N GLY A 160 -0.38 6.23 16.29
CA GLY A 160 -1.83 6.07 16.26
C GLY A 160 -2.51 6.79 15.09
N GLU A 161 -1.77 7.24 14.08
CA GLU A 161 -2.31 7.85 12.88
C GLU A 161 -2.98 6.83 11.95
N TYR A 162 -2.51 5.57 12.00
CA TYR A 162 -3.08 4.51 11.18
C TYR A 162 -4.54 4.27 11.49
N ARG A 163 -5.37 4.35 10.46
CA ARG A 163 -6.80 4.03 10.54
C ARG A 163 -7.25 3.31 9.28
N LYS A 164 -7.93 2.19 9.45
CA LYS A 164 -8.56 1.46 8.35
C LYS A 164 -10.06 1.38 8.59
N LEU A 165 -10.86 1.80 7.63
CA LEU A 165 -12.32 1.74 7.66
C LEU A 165 -12.81 0.96 6.46
N TRP A 166 -13.75 0.02 6.67
CA TRP A 166 -14.36 -0.71 5.56
C TRP A 166 -15.84 -0.93 5.75
N ARG A 167 -16.56 -0.97 4.64
CA ARG A 167 -17.99 -1.26 4.58
C ARG A 167 -18.37 -1.89 3.23
N GLY A 168 -18.56 -3.20 3.22
CA GLY A 168 -18.72 -3.97 2.00
C GLY A 168 -17.48 -3.84 1.12
N ARG A 169 -17.63 -3.31 -0.11
CA ARG A 169 -16.51 -3.11 -1.04
C ARG A 169 -15.75 -1.79 -0.85
N ARG A 170 -16.20 -0.95 0.06
CA ARG A 170 -15.56 0.35 0.29
C ARG A 170 -14.56 0.21 1.38
N GLU A 171 -13.38 0.69 1.10
CA GLU A 171 -12.27 0.74 2.04
C GLU A 171 -11.62 2.12 2.01
N ILE A 172 -11.18 2.57 3.16
CA ILE A 172 -10.43 3.80 3.36
C ILE A 172 -9.30 3.44 4.30
N THR A 173 -8.07 3.71 3.91
CA THR A 173 -6.90 3.59 4.76
C THR A 173 -6.26 4.97 4.89
N VAL A 174 -6.06 5.40 6.11
CA VAL A 174 -5.36 6.64 6.46
C VAL A 174 -4.04 6.24 7.10
N TYR A 175 -2.95 6.75 6.57
CA TYR A 175 -1.58 6.56 7.08
C TYR A 175 -1.10 7.82 7.82
N SER A 176 -1.49 8.99 7.32
CA SER A 176 -1.27 10.29 7.94
C SER A 176 -2.35 11.27 7.48
N ASP A 177 -2.35 12.49 7.99
CA ASP A 177 -3.30 13.55 7.60
C ASP A 177 -3.28 13.83 6.09
N ASP A 178 -2.13 13.71 5.45
CA ASP A 178 -1.94 13.98 4.02
C ASP A 178 -1.90 12.71 3.16
N HIS A 179 -1.67 11.54 3.77
CA HIS A 179 -1.55 10.28 3.08
C HIS A 179 -2.71 9.35 3.39
N MET A 180 -3.58 9.16 2.41
CA MET A 180 -4.71 8.22 2.48
C MET A 180 -4.99 7.55 1.15
N SER A 181 -5.43 6.31 1.22
CA SER A 181 -5.93 5.54 0.08
C SER A 181 -7.41 5.20 0.26
N TRP A 182 -8.11 4.95 -0.85
CA TRP A 182 -9.49 4.48 -0.82
C TRP A 182 -9.86 3.68 -2.06
N SER A 183 -10.74 2.71 -1.87
CA SER A 183 -11.28 1.89 -2.94
C SER A 183 -12.80 1.72 -2.83
N GLY A 184 -13.45 1.19 -3.86
CA GLY A 184 -14.87 0.86 -3.86
C GLY A 184 -15.84 2.06 -3.87
N PHE A 185 -15.36 3.30 -3.97
CA PHE A 185 -16.17 4.52 -4.08
C PHE A 185 -16.55 4.86 -5.51
N GLU A 186 -15.98 4.17 -6.44
CA GLU A 186 -16.27 4.30 -7.87
C GLU A 186 -17.73 4.02 -8.15
N ARG A 187 -18.29 4.71 -9.16
CA ARG A 187 -19.64 4.37 -9.61
C ARG A 187 -19.62 2.95 -10.15
N ARG A 188 -20.54 2.07 -9.66
CA ARG A 188 -20.79 0.78 -10.29
C ARG A 188 -20.84 1.00 -11.80
N ARG A 189 -19.95 0.36 -12.54
CA ARG A 189 -20.13 0.22 -13.98
C ARG A 189 -21.47 -0.48 -14.13
N VAL A 190 -22.42 0.23 -14.73
CA VAL A 190 -23.71 -0.37 -15.06
C VAL A 190 -23.37 -1.52 -16.01
N ASN A 191 -23.70 -2.73 -15.57
CA ASN A 191 -23.52 -3.89 -16.44
C ASN A 191 -24.57 -3.77 -17.55
N LEU A 192 -24.13 -3.24 -18.69
CA LEU A 192 -24.99 -2.97 -19.85
C LEU A 192 -25.68 -4.24 -20.37
N THR A 193 -25.13 -5.44 -20.07
CA THR A 193 -25.77 -6.71 -20.43
C THR A 193 -27.07 -6.96 -19.68
N ARG A 194 -27.33 -6.26 -18.55
CA ARG A 194 -28.61 -6.32 -17.82
C ARG A 194 -29.66 -5.35 -18.32
N LEU A 195 -29.26 -4.35 -19.11
CA LEU A 195 -30.16 -3.28 -19.58
C LEU A 195 -30.60 -3.47 -21.01
N LEU A 196 -30.04 -4.41 -21.76
CA LEU A 196 -30.37 -4.67 -23.12
C LEU A 196 -31.01 -6.07 -23.23
N PRO A 197 -32.27 -6.18 -23.68
CA PRO A 197 -32.88 -7.46 -23.99
C PRO A 197 -32.21 -8.00 -25.27
N GLY A 198 -31.41 -9.03 -25.18
CA GLY A 198 -30.72 -9.68 -26.28
C GLY A 198 -29.55 -10.55 -25.83
N ARG A 199 -29.27 -11.61 -26.58
CA ARG A 199 -28.06 -12.42 -26.38
C ARG A 199 -26.86 -11.70 -26.99
N PHE A 200 -25.87 -11.34 -26.15
CA PHE A 200 -24.57 -10.87 -26.63
C PHE A 200 -23.67 -12.09 -26.84
N VAL A 201 -23.27 -12.30 -28.07
CA VAL A 201 -22.17 -13.22 -28.38
C VAL A 201 -20.94 -12.36 -28.57
N GLY A 202 -20.12 -12.27 -27.55
CA GLY A 202 -18.79 -11.65 -27.66
C GLY A 202 -17.89 -12.56 -28.48
N VAL A 203 -17.56 -12.18 -29.69
CA VAL A 203 -16.46 -12.77 -30.44
C VAL A 203 -15.23 -11.91 -30.15
N PRO A 204 -14.19 -12.43 -29.48
CA PRO A 204 -12.93 -11.72 -29.41
C PRO A 204 -12.33 -11.69 -30.81
N THR A 205 -12.41 -10.55 -31.48
CA THR A 205 -11.64 -10.35 -32.70
C THR A 205 -10.19 -10.25 -32.29
N ALA A 206 -9.35 -11.15 -32.80
CA ALA A 206 -7.92 -11.08 -32.60
C ALA A 206 -7.45 -9.68 -33.03
N ALA A 207 -6.97 -8.91 -32.08
CA ALA A 207 -6.40 -7.60 -32.35
C ALA A 207 -5.16 -7.80 -33.23
N THR A 208 -5.11 -7.13 -34.37
CA THR A 208 -3.85 -6.97 -35.08
C THR A 208 -2.91 -6.16 -34.19
N SER A 209 -1.62 -6.45 -34.23
CA SER A 209 -0.58 -5.90 -33.34
C SER A 209 -0.54 -4.37 -33.25
N GLU A 210 -1.06 -3.66 -34.23
CA GLU A 210 -1.12 -2.20 -34.26
C GLU A 210 -2.27 -1.60 -33.42
N MET A 211 -3.32 -2.37 -33.11
CA MET A 211 -4.44 -1.90 -32.28
C MET A 211 -4.25 -2.19 -30.78
N ALA A 212 -3.24 -2.96 -30.41
CA ALA A 212 -2.98 -3.34 -29.01
C ALA A 212 -2.45 -2.19 -28.16
N THR A 213 -1.81 -1.20 -28.76
CA THR A 213 -1.26 -0.03 -28.07
C THR A 213 -2.32 0.93 -27.53
N ASP A 214 -3.51 0.97 -28.12
CA ASP A 214 -4.56 1.91 -27.71
C ASP A 214 -5.70 1.28 -26.89
N GLY A 215 -5.67 -0.02 -26.62
CA GLY A 215 -6.64 -0.72 -25.76
C GLY A 215 -8.10 -0.69 -26.26
N TYR A 216 -8.33 -0.69 -27.56
CA TYR A 216 -9.65 -0.71 -28.16
C TYR A 216 -10.15 -2.15 -28.35
N TYR A 217 -11.32 -2.46 -27.77
CA TYR A 217 -12.07 -3.68 -28.07
C TYR A 217 -13.30 -3.33 -28.91
N THR A 218 -13.41 -3.94 -30.07
CA THR A 218 -14.63 -3.83 -30.90
C THR A 218 -15.59 -4.92 -30.46
N LEU A 219 -16.74 -4.54 -29.89
CA LEU A 219 -17.82 -5.48 -29.57
C LEU A 219 -18.88 -5.37 -30.66
N GLN A 220 -19.18 -6.48 -31.34
CA GLN A 220 -20.28 -6.62 -32.23
C GLN A 220 -21.47 -7.23 -31.48
N ALA A 221 -22.59 -6.55 -31.43
CA ALA A 221 -23.82 -7.08 -30.90
C ALA A 221 -24.73 -7.52 -32.04
N ILE A 222 -25.39 -8.67 -31.89
CA ILE A 222 -26.38 -9.16 -32.82
C ILE A 222 -27.78 -8.92 -32.19
N ASP A 223 -28.66 -8.25 -32.88
CA ASP A 223 -30.03 -8.01 -32.40
C ASP A 223 -30.91 -9.27 -32.53
N ASN A 224 -32.12 -9.19 -31.98
CA ASN A 224 -33.07 -10.31 -32.00
C ASN A 224 -33.50 -10.75 -33.41
N GLN A 225 -33.10 -10.01 -34.44
CA GLN A 225 -33.35 -10.33 -35.85
C GLN A 225 -32.11 -10.84 -36.57
N GLY A 226 -31.01 -11.09 -35.81
CA GLY A 226 -29.76 -11.61 -36.36
C GLY A 226 -28.91 -10.57 -37.08
N LYS A 227 -29.26 -9.27 -36.99
CA LYS A 227 -28.50 -8.19 -37.66
C LYS A 227 -27.39 -7.66 -36.75
N PRO A 228 -26.17 -7.50 -37.29
CA PRO A 228 -25.11 -6.87 -36.54
C PRO A 228 -25.44 -5.39 -36.29
N ARG A 229 -25.45 -4.99 -35.02
CA ARG A 229 -25.52 -3.59 -34.60
C ARG A 229 -24.19 -3.18 -33.98
N TRP A 230 -23.57 -2.18 -34.57
CA TRP A 230 -22.44 -1.53 -34.01
C TRP A 230 -22.91 -0.62 -32.88
N LEU A 231 -22.69 -1.03 -31.65
CA LEU A 231 -23.11 -0.24 -30.50
C LEU A 231 -22.22 1.00 -30.37
N ASN A 232 -22.84 2.17 -30.46
CA ASN A 232 -22.25 3.46 -30.07
C ASN A 232 -21.74 3.50 -28.61
N VAL A 233 -21.86 2.40 -27.90
CA VAL A 233 -21.30 2.17 -26.54
C VAL A 233 -19.79 2.35 -26.54
N ILE A 234 -19.11 2.02 -27.64
CA ILE A 234 -17.66 2.25 -27.78
C ILE A 234 -17.35 3.75 -27.83
N ARG A 235 -18.13 4.55 -28.52
CA ARG A 235 -17.95 6.03 -28.51
C ARG A 235 -18.16 6.63 -27.11
N ARG A 236 -19.10 6.12 -26.32
CA ARG A 236 -19.27 6.56 -24.92
C ARG A 236 -18.20 5.97 -24.00
N ALA A 237 -17.75 4.74 -24.22
CA ALA A 237 -16.65 4.13 -23.43
C ALA A 237 -15.28 4.75 -23.80
N THR A 238 -15.02 5.05 -25.07
CA THR A 238 -13.82 5.77 -25.53
C THR A 238 -13.86 7.25 -25.14
N ALA A 239 -15.01 7.93 -25.24
CA ALA A 239 -15.17 9.26 -24.66
C ALA A 239 -15.00 9.28 -23.14
N PHE A 240 -15.27 8.16 -22.44
CA PHE A 240 -15.01 8.00 -21.02
C PHE A 240 -13.52 7.72 -20.71
N LYS A 241 -12.79 7.03 -21.61
CA LYS A 241 -11.33 6.80 -21.49
C LYS A 241 -10.50 8.01 -21.96
N LEU A 242 -10.96 8.71 -22.98
CA LEU A 242 -10.36 9.96 -23.46
C LEU A 242 -10.95 11.20 -22.75
N GLY A 243 -11.93 10.98 -21.87
CA GLY A 243 -12.56 12.03 -21.08
C GLY A 243 -11.51 12.83 -20.32
N ASN A 244 -11.27 14.02 -20.84
CA ASN A 244 -10.61 15.17 -20.29
C ASN A 244 -10.10 14.95 -18.86
N SER A 245 -8.83 15.23 -18.61
CA SER A 245 -8.23 15.29 -17.27
C SER A 245 -9.12 16.01 -16.23
N GLY A 246 -9.92 16.99 -16.66
CA GLY A 246 -10.94 17.65 -15.86
C GLY A 246 -12.10 16.75 -15.39
N SER A 247 -12.48 15.71 -16.13
CA SER A 247 -13.53 14.78 -15.70
C SER A 247 -13.03 13.84 -14.60
N ARG A 248 -11.80 13.33 -14.71
CA ARG A 248 -11.16 12.51 -13.68
C ARG A 248 -10.95 13.29 -12.39
N ARG A 249 -10.50 14.54 -12.49
CA ARG A 249 -10.31 15.45 -11.35
C ARG A 249 -11.64 15.73 -10.62
N LYS A 250 -12.73 16.00 -11.37
CA LYS A 250 -14.08 16.17 -10.80
C LYS A 250 -14.59 14.91 -10.11
N GLN A 251 -14.31 13.74 -10.66
CA GLN A 251 -14.70 12.45 -10.10
C GLN A 251 -13.93 12.18 -8.80
N ARG A 252 -12.59 12.29 -8.79
CA ARG A 252 -11.75 12.16 -7.59
C ARG A 252 -12.20 13.14 -6.49
N LYS A 253 -12.50 14.38 -6.82
CA LYS A 253 -13.02 15.36 -5.85
C LYS A 253 -14.37 14.93 -5.24
N LYS A 254 -15.26 14.29 -6.01
CA LYS A 254 -16.54 13.75 -5.50
C LYS A 254 -16.32 12.51 -4.62
N GLU A 255 -15.36 11.68 -4.96
CA GLU A 255 -14.98 10.49 -4.18
C GLU A 255 -14.36 10.95 -2.86
N ARG A 256 -13.39 11.84 -2.88
CA ARG A 256 -12.77 12.43 -1.69
C ARG A 256 -13.81 13.00 -0.71
N LYS A 257 -14.82 13.75 -1.18
CA LYS A 257 -15.92 14.23 -0.31
C LYS A 257 -16.72 13.09 0.33
N LYS A 258 -16.85 11.93 -0.30
CA LYS A 258 -17.52 10.76 0.29
C LYS A 258 -16.64 10.11 1.36
N VAL A 259 -15.34 10.06 1.11
CA VAL A 259 -14.33 9.59 2.06
C VAL A 259 -14.31 10.47 3.29
N GLU A 260 -14.22 11.79 3.13
CA GLU A 260 -14.27 12.77 4.22
C GLU A 260 -15.53 12.63 5.08
N ARG A 261 -16.70 12.40 4.45
CA ARG A 261 -17.96 12.14 5.19
C ARG A 261 -17.92 10.80 5.95
N ALA A 262 -17.30 9.79 5.40
CA ALA A 262 -17.16 8.49 6.07
C ALA A 262 -16.23 8.62 7.28
N LEU A 263 -15.13 9.33 7.16
CA LEU A 263 -14.19 9.62 8.25
C LEU A 263 -14.84 10.46 9.36
N ALA A 264 -15.68 11.42 9.00
CA ALA A 264 -16.40 12.26 9.96
C ALA A 264 -17.53 11.53 10.71
N SER A 265 -18.02 10.39 10.19
CA SER A 265 -19.10 9.61 10.79
C SER A 265 -18.85 8.10 10.67
N PRO A 266 -17.84 7.56 11.36
CA PRO A 266 -17.40 6.18 11.17
C PRO A 266 -18.33 5.12 11.79
N ARG A 267 -19.34 5.50 12.57
CA ARG A 267 -20.24 4.59 13.34
C ARG A 267 -20.86 3.44 12.53
N ARG A 268 -20.91 3.55 11.21
CA ARG A 268 -21.47 2.53 10.29
C ARG A 268 -20.39 1.76 9.53
N TRP A 269 -19.14 1.94 9.90
CA TRP A 269 -17.99 1.31 9.28
C TRP A 269 -17.34 0.36 10.28
N HIS A 270 -16.85 -0.77 9.81
CA HIS A 270 -15.84 -1.52 10.55
C HIS A 270 -14.57 -0.71 10.52
N GLN A 271 -13.81 -0.73 11.60
CA GLN A 271 -12.59 0.08 11.68
C GLN A 271 -11.52 -0.60 12.52
N ILE A 272 -10.28 -0.42 12.10
CA ILE A 272 -9.09 -0.51 12.93
C ILE A 272 -8.65 0.92 13.17
N HIS A 273 -8.44 1.26 14.44
CA HIS A 273 -7.97 2.56 14.86
C HIS A 273 -7.36 2.39 16.24
N GLY A 274 -6.09 2.75 16.37
CA GLY A 274 -5.33 2.67 17.62
C GLY A 274 -5.10 4.03 18.24
N SER A 275 -4.84 4.00 19.54
CA SER A 275 -4.28 5.14 20.27
C SER A 275 -2.77 5.21 20.04
N PRO A 276 -2.14 6.39 20.20
CA PRO A 276 -0.69 6.48 20.23
C PRO A 276 -0.08 5.59 21.31
N TRP A 277 1.11 5.05 21.05
CA TRP A 277 1.81 4.19 21.99
C TRP A 277 2.47 4.96 23.16
N PHE A 278 2.57 6.28 23.03
CA PHE A 278 3.15 7.17 24.03
C PHE A 278 2.34 8.47 24.16
N ASN A 279 2.44 9.13 25.32
CA ASN A 279 1.64 10.32 25.63
C ASN A 279 2.15 11.63 24.98
N GLY A 280 3.16 11.58 24.14
CA GLY A 280 3.66 12.71 23.38
C GLY A 280 3.15 12.62 21.95
N GLY A 281 1.96 13.17 21.68
CA GLY A 281 1.48 13.30 20.31
C GLY A 281 2.48 14.09 19.47
N ARG A 282 2.47 13.86 18.14
CA ARG A 282 3.25 14.67 17.18
C ARG A 282 3.05 16.16 17.50
N PRO A 283 4.11 16.98 17.56
CA PRO A 283 3.91 18.42 17.71
C PRO A 283 2.98 18.91 16.63
N ASP A 284 2.01 19.70 17.04
CA ASP A 284 0.94 20.23 16.19
C ASP A 284 1.57 20.92 14.96
N ALA A 285 1.29 20.40 13.76
CA ALA A 285 1.83 20.94 12.50
C ALA A 285 1.41 22.38 12.20
N SER A 286 0.68 23.02 13.15
CA SER A 286 0.23 24.40 13.07
C SER A 286 1.30 25.44 13.46
N GLU A 287 2.40 25.07 14.12
CA GLU A 287 3.42 26.05 14.56
C GLU A 287 4.50 26.39 13.53
N GLY A 288 4.56 25.69 12.40
CA GLY A 288 5.57 25.90 11.33
C GLY A 288 5.19 26.87 10.20
N ARG A 289 4.04 27.58 10.29
CA ARG A 289 3.64 28.58 9.30
C ARG A 289 3.39 29.94 9.96
N ARG A 290 4.46 30.59 10.29
CA ARG A 290 4.50 32.05 10.44
C ARG A 290 5.66 32.62 9.65
#